data_01fd5942fd1eab2e5dae771fe4507788
#
_entry.id   01fd5942fd1eab2e5dae771fe4507788
#
_cell.length_a   1.000
_cell.length_b   1.000
_cell.length_c   1.000
_cell.angle_alpha   90.00
_cell.angle_beta   90.00
_cell.angle_gamma   90.00
#
_symmetry.space_group_name_H-M   'P 1'
#
loop_
_entity.id
_entity.type
_entity.pdbx_description
1 polymer ?
#
loop_
_entity_poly.entity_id
_entity_poly.type
_entity_poly.pdbx_seq_one_letter_code
_entity_poly.pdbx_strand_id
1 'polypeptide(L)'
;HLSNFTDFNVLERDERVHLYYTNNVNEIAKADIVLLPGSKNTLDDLYELRFNGVVQAILKAHREGATIMGICGGYQMMGLEVRDPDGVEGSFKLLPGLGLLPVITTMQGDKVTRQVNFTFDESDTVCKGYEIHMGRSVPAGGFSPSPLNKLEDGREDGYRNGRKCMGTYIHGILDNQSFIDFLLKPYADKLEQQTFDYATFKEEQYDKLAEHVRKHINMPLLYKILERND
;
A
#
# COMPACT_ATOMS: atom_id res chain seq x y z
N HIS A 1 5.22 4.26 -12.76
CA HIS A 1 4.93 5.59 -12.19
C HIS A 1 4.21 5.45 -10.86
N LEU A 2 4.92 5.77 -9.77
CA LEU A 2 4.39 5.71 -8.39
C LEU A 2 3.10 6.53 -8.24
N SER A 3 2.11 5.93 -7.58
CA SER A 3 0.86 6.55 -7.19
C SER A 3 0.74 6.53 -5.65
N ASN A 4 0.12 7.57 -5.07
CA ASN A 4 -0.10 7.69 -3.62
C ASN A 4 1.18 7.62 -2.76
N PHE A 5 2.13 8.51 -3.00
CA PHE A 5 3.35 8.64 -2.17
C PHE A 5 3.07 8.79 -0.69
N THR A 6 1.89 9.34 -0.34
CA THR A 6 1.47 9.54 1.05
C THR A 6 1.36 8.25 1.86
N ASP A 7 1.21 7.09 1.21
CA ASP A 7 1.17 5.79 1.90
C ASP A 7 2.44 5.48 2.70
N PHE A 8 3.57 6.11 2.34
CA PHE A 8 4.88 5.83 2.93
C PHE A 8 5.41 6.93 3.86
N ASN A 9 4.72 8.09 3.95
CA ASN A 9 5.17 9.23 4.75
C ASN A 9 5.41 8.88 6.23
N VAL A 10 4.63 7.94 6.76
CA VAL A 10 4.78 7.45 8.12
C VAL A 10 6.14 6.76 8.33
N LEU A 11 6.57 5.95 7.35
CA LEU A 11 7.84 5.22 7.44
C LEU A 11 9.05 6.14 7.29
N GLU A 12 8.93 7.29 6.61
CA GLU A 12 9.97 8.31 6.55
C GLU A 12 10.23 8.98 7.91
N ARG A 13 9.27 8.88 8.83
CA ARG A 13 9.31 9.50 10.16
C ARG A 13 9.57 8.50 11.28
N ASP A 14 9.42 7.21 11.01
CA ASP A 14 9.67 6.15 11.99
C ASP A 14 11.17 5.89 12.07
N GLU A 15 11.80 6.28 13.19
CA GLU A 15 13.24 6.16 13.41
C GLU A 15 13.74 4.70 13.40
N ARG A 16 12.82 3.72 13.51
CA ARG A 16 13.13 2.29 13.38
C ARG A 16 13.37 1.87 11.93
N VAL A 17 13.03 2.74 10.96
CA VAL A 17 13.00 2.41 9.53
C VAL A 17 13.92 3.32 8.75
N HIS A 18 14.74 2.74 7.89
CA HIS A 18 15.45 3.48 6.85
C HIS A 18 14.72 3.29 5.51
N LEU A 19 13.81 4.22 5.19
CA LEU A 19 13.06 4.20 3.93
C LEU A 19 13.85 4.88 2.82
N TYR A 20 13.92 4.24 1.67
CA TYR A 20 14.44 4.83 0.43
C TYR A 20 13.69 4.31 -0.78
N TYR A 21 13.62 5.14 -1.83
CA TYR A 21 12.97 4.80 -3.09
C TYR A 21 14.03 4.44 -4.11
N THR A 22 13.93 3.27 -4.72
CA THR A 22 14.95 2.80 -5.66
C THR A 22 14.38 1.87 -6.72
N ASN A 23 15.01 1.85 -7.87
CA ASN A 23 14.90 0.80 -8.89
C ASN A 23 16.25 0.07 -9.09
N ASN A 24 17.22 0.34 -8.25
CA ASN A 24 18.55 -0.30 -8.30
C ASN A 24 18.43 -1.74 -7.74
N VAL A 25 18.68 -2.71 -8.61
CA VAL A 25 18.58 -4.14 -8.27
C VAL A 25 19.48 -4.57 -7.10
N ASN A 26 20.63 -3.92 -6.92
CA ASN A 26 21.55 -4.22 -5.83
C ASN A 26 21.07 -3.70 -4.47
N GLU A 27 20.34 -2.59 -4.46
CA GLU A 27 19.73 -2.04 -3.25
C GLU A 27 18.50 -2.84 -2.85
N ILE A 28 17.65 -3.19 -3.82
CA ILE A 28 16.47 -4.05 -3.59
C ILE A 28 16.89 -5.39 -2.99
N ALA A 29 17.97 -5.99 -3.51
CA ALA A 29 18.46 -7.28 -3.03
C ALA A 29 18.97 -7.25 -1.58
N LYS A 30 19.21 -6.08 -0.99
CA LYS A 30 19.70 -5.91 0.39
C LYS A 30 18.62 -5.46 1.36
N ALA A 31 17.43 -5.12 0.86
CA ALA A 31 16.34 -4.63 1.69
C ALA A 31 15.78 -5.73 2.60
N ASP A 32 15.50 -5.41 3.86
CA ASP A 32 14.75 -6.30 4.76
C ASP A 32 13.28 -6.37 4.39
N ILE A 33 12.72 -5.25 3.89
CA ILE A 33 11.32 -5.12 3.45
C ILE A 33 11.32 -4.43 2.10
N VAL A 34 10.59 -4.98 1.14
CA VAL A 34 10.33 -4.35 -0.15
C VAL A 34 8.84 -4.02 -0.25
N LEU A 35 8.55 -2.75 -0.43
CA LEU A 35 7.19 -2.24 -0.60
C LEU A 35 6.94 -1.94 -2.08
N LEU A 36 5.92 -2.56 -2.66
CA LEU A 36 5.46 -2.28 -4.01
C LEU A 36 4.28 -1.30 -3.94
N PRO A 37 4.45 -0.08 -4.41
CA PRO A 37 3.42 0.96 -4.31
C PRO A 37 2.25 0.75 -5.26
N GLY A 38 1.22 1.58 -5.10
CA GLY A 38 0.17 1.74 -6.09
C GLY A 38 0.72 2.23 -7.43
N SER A 39 0.01 1.92 -8.50
CA SER A 39 0.32 2.30 -9.87
C SER A 39 -0.89 2.97 -10.53
N LYS A 40 -0.64 3.85 -11.51
CA LYS A 40 -1.66 4.42 -12.39
C LYS A 40 -1.88 3.58 -13.63
N ASN A 41 -0.92 2.74 -13.97
CA ASN A 41 -0.99 1.78 -15.06
C ASN A 41 -0.20 0.53 -14.65
N THR A 42 -0.91 -0.41 -14.07
CA THR A 42 -0.33 -1.60 -13.44
C THR A 42 0.42 -2.49 -14.44
N LEU A 43 -0.13 -2.65 -15.66
CA LEU A 43 0.49 -3.53 -16.64
C LEU A 43 1.76 -2.91 -17.23
N ASP A 44 1.76 -1.63 -17.57
CA ASP A 44 2.96 -0.97 -18.13
C ASP A 44 4.09 -0.92 -17.09
N ASP A 45 3.76 -0.57 -15.83
CA ASP A 45 4.75 -0.57 -14.75
C ASP A 45 5.29 -1.99 -14.48
N LEU A 46 4.44 -3.02 -14.50
CA LEU A 46 4.87 -4.42 -14.36
C LEU A 46 5.81 -4.85 -15.50
N TYR A 47 5.51 -4.44 -16.72
CA TYR A 47 6.37 -4.70 -17.88
C TYR A 47 7.74 -4.04 -17.69
N GLU A 48 7.76 -2.78 -17.27
CA GLU A 48 9.00 -2.04 -17.02
C GLU A 48 9.83 -2.68 -15.90
N LEU A 49 9.22 -3.05 -14.78
CA LEU A 49 9.89 -3.74 -13.67
C LEU A 49 10.52 -5.07 -14.11
N ARG A 50 9.88 -5.79 -15.03
CA ARG A 50 10.42 -7.03 -15.62
C ARG A 50 11.60 -6.75 -16.53
N PHE A 51 11.45 -5.75 -17.42
CA PHE A 51 12.48 -5.40 -18.40
C PHE A 51 13.77 -4.90 -17.73
N ASN A 52 13.65 -4.15 -16.63
CA ASN A 52 14.78 -3.59 -15.90
C ASN A 52 15.39 -4.55 -14.85
N GLY A 53 14.91 -5.78 -14.76
CA GLY A 53 15.44 -6.79 -13.83
C GLY A 53 15.01 -6.62 -12.37
N VAL A 54 14.16 -5.63 -12.07
CA VAL A 54 13.66 -5.32 -10.73
C VAL A 54 12.84 -6.49 -10.16
N VAL A 55 11.99 -7.13 -10.99
CA VAL A 55 11.23 -8.32 -10.58
C VAL A 55 12.19 -9.42 -10.07
N GLN A 56 13.30 -9.66 -10.76
CA GLN A 56 14.26 -10.69 -10.36
C GLN A 56 14.95 -10.35 -9.03
N ALA A 57 15.25 -9.06 -8.80
CA ALA A 57 15.81 -8.59 -7.55
C ALA A 57 14.82 -8.77 -6.37
N ILE A 58 13.54 -8.44 -6.58
CA ILE A 58 12.48 -8.65 -5.57
C ILE A 58 12.33 -10.13 -5.23
N LEU A 59 12.25 -10.99 -6.24
CA LEU A 59 12.16 -12.45 -6.03
C LEU A 59 13.37 -13.02 -5.32
N LYS A 60 14.57 -12.49 -5.61
CA LYS A 60 15.80 -12.85 -4.90
C LYS A 60 15.73 -12.40 -3.44
N ALA A 61 15.40 -11.12 -3.18
CA ALA A 61 15.27 -10.59 -1.82
C ALA A 61 14.29 -11.44 -0.99
N HIS A 62 13.13 -11.81 -1.57
CA HIS A 62 12.15 -12.65 -0.90
C HIS A 62 12.73 -14.04 -0.54
N ARG A 63 13.42 -14.71 -1.47
CA ARG A 63 14.08 -15.99 -1.20
C ARG A 63 15.15 -15.90 -0.11
N GLU A 64 15.81 -14.76 0.00
CA GLU A 64 16.81 -14.46 1.04
C GLU A 64 16.19 -14.00 2.36
N GLY A 65 14.85 -13.94 2.44
CA GLY A 65 14.10 -13.72 3.67
C GLY A 65 13.53 -12.31 3.84
N ALA A 66 13.60 -11.44 2.85
CA ALA A 66 12.92 -10.14 2.88
C ALA A 66 11.40 -10.30 2.90
N THR A 67 10.72 -9.38 3.57
CA THR A 67 9.28 -9.22 3.48
C THR A 67 8.93 -8.45 2.21
N ILE A 68 7.96 -8.95 1.45
CA ILE A 68 7.42 -8.25 0.28
C ILE A 68 5.97 -7.89 0.56
N MET A 69 5.65 -6.62 0.43
CA MET A 69 4.29 -6.11 0.59
C MET A 69 3.89 -5.25 -0.60
N GLY A 70 2.70 -5.50 -1.16
CA GLY A 70 2.12 -4.72 -2.25
C GLY A 70 0.88 -3.95 -1.82
N ILE A 71 0.76 -2.70 -2.26
CA ILE A 71 -0.42 -1.87 -2.05
C ILE A 71 -1.05 -1.57 -3.42
N CYS A 72 -2.34 -1.81 -3.58
CA CYS A 72 -3.13 -1.52 -4.78
C CYS A 72 -2.50 -2.14 -6.05
N GLY A 73 -1.96 -1.34 -6.98
CA GLY A 73 -1.25 -1.85 -8.15
C GLY A 73 -0.08 -2.77 -7.79
N GLY A 74 0.67 -2.46 -6.74
CA GLY A 74 1.73 -3.33 -6.23
C GLY A 74 1.21 -4.70 -5.79
N TYR A 75 0.05 -4.75 -5.12
CA TYR A 75 -0.60 -6.02 -4.77
C TYR A 75 -1.00 -6.81 -6.03
N GLN A 76 -1.58 -6.13 -7.01
CA GLN A 76 -1.96 -6.74 -8.29
C GLN A 76 -0.75 -7.38 -8.98
N MET A 77 0.38 -6.68 -9.02
CA MET A 77 1.63 -7.17 -9.61
C MET A 77 2.18 -8.41 -8.90
N MET A 78 1.97 -8.56 -7.59
CA MET A 78 2.44 -9.71 -6.82
C MET A 78 1.74 -11.03 -7.18
N GLY A 79 0.58 -10.98 -7.84
CA GLY A 79 -0.19 -12.15 -8.27
C GLY A 79 0.51 -13.03 -9.31
N LEU A 80 -0.19 -14.06 -9.75
CA LEU A 80 0.24 -14.93 -10.85
C LEU A 80 0.11 -14.23 -12.20
N GLU A 81 -0.99 -13.51 -12.40
CA GLU A 81 -1.32 -12.81 -13.63
C GLU A 81 -2.08 -11.52 -13.36
N VAL A 82 -1.84 -10.52 -14.22
CA VAL A 82 -2.66 -9.31 -14.37
C VAL A 82 -3.26 -9.32 -15.77
N ARG A 83 -4.59 -9.30 -15.85
CA ARG A 83 -5.39 -9.37 -17.07
C ARG A 83 -6.12 -8.07 -17.30
N ASP A 84 -6.08 -7.57 -18.52
CA ASP A 84 -6.85 -6.41 -18.99
C ASP A 84 -7.53 -6.73 -20.33
N PRO A 85 -8.56 -7.58 -20.31
CA PRO A 85 -9.22 -8.01 -21.56
C PRO A 85 -9.84 -6.85 -22.32
N ASP A 86 -10.34 -5.85 -21.60
CA ASP A 86 -11.08 -4.71 -22.16
C ASP A 86 -10.20 -3.50 -22.47
N GLY A 87 -8.92 -3.53 -22.08
CA GLY A 87 -7.97 -2.41 -22.31
C GLY A 87 -8.26 -1.20 -21.45
N VAL A 88 -8.56 -1.43 -20.17
CA VAL A 88 -8.90 -0.38 -19.19
C VAL A 88 -7.70 0.48 -18.84
N GLU A 89 -6.50 -0.13 -18.70
CA GLU A 89 -5.28 0.57 -18.26
C GLU A 89 -4.21 0.70 -19.35
N GLY A 90 -4.24 -0.04 -20.45
CA GLY A 90 -3.14 0.08 -21.38
C GLY A 90 -3.12 -0.84 -22.59
N SER A 91 -1.90 -1.10 -23.07
CA SER A 91 -1.68 -1.84 -24.31
C SER A 91 -1.63 -3.36 -24.14
N PHE A 92 -1.34 -3.82 -22.94
CA PHE A 92 -1.18 -5.24 -22.65
C PHE A 92 -2.52 -5.85 -22.23
N LYS A 93 -2.90 -6.99 -22.83
CA LYS A 93 -4.10 -7.72 -22.46
C LYS A 93 -3.89 -8.67 -21.30
N LEU A 94 -2.66 -9.09 -21.08
CA LEU A 94 -2.25 -9.99 -20.01
C LEU A 94 -0.74 -9.90 -19.84
N LEU A 95 -0.31 -9.85 -18.57
CA LEU A 95 1.08 -10.07 -18.18
C LEU A 95 1.16 -11.06 -17.00
N PRO A 96 2.19 -11.92 -16.97
CA PRO A 96 2.46 -12.72 -15.78
C PRO A 96 2.91 -11.78 -14.66
N GLY A 97 2.33 -11.93 -13.46
CA GLY A 97 2.74 -11.21 -12.26
C GLY A 97 4.07 -11.70 -11.68
N LEU A 98 4.40 -11.31 -10.47
CA LEU A 98 5.61 -11.77 -9.78
C LEU A 98 5.50 -13.23 -9.30
N GLY A 99 4.29 -13.77 -9.21
CA GLY A 99 4.05 -15.14 -8.74
C GLY A 99 4.29 -15.34 -7.23
N LEU A 100 4.27 -14.27 -6.45
CA LEU A 100 4.47 -14.29 -4.99
C LEU A 100 3.18 -14.64 -4.23
N LEU A 101 2.03 -14.25 -4.79
CA LEU A 101 0.71 -14.53 -4.24
C LEU A 101 -0.11 -15.33 -5.24
N PRO A 102 -0.86 -16.36 -4.80
CA PRO A 102 -1.66 -17.19 -5.68
C PRO A 102 -2.99 -16.53 -6.05
N VAL A 103 -2.93 -15.31 -6.57
CA VAL A 103 -4.09 -14.52 -7.01
C VAL A 103 -3.96 -14.16 -8.48
N ILE A 104 -5.11 -14.00 -9.14
CA ILE A 104 -5.22 -13.48 -10.51
C ILE A 104 -6.00 -12.18 -10.42
N THR A 105 -5.45 -11.12 -10.99
CA THR A 105 -6.11 -9.81 -11.10
C THR A 105 -6.71 -9.65 -12.49
N THR A 106 -7.97 -9.22 -12.58
CA THR A 106 -8.60 -8.79 -13.82
C THR A 106 -9.00 -7.32 -13.68
N MET A 107 -8.49 -6.48 -14.58
CA MET A 107 -8.83 -5.06 -14.64
C MET A 107 -10.30 -4.90 -15.04
N GLN A 108 -10.99 -3.96 -14.43
CA GLN A 108 -12.41 -3.67 -14.64
C GLN A 108 -12.60 -2.16 -14.73
N GLY A 109 -13.52 -1.71 -15.57
CA GLY A 109 -13.78 -0.28 -15.77
C GLY A 109 -14.39 0.43 -14.56
N ASP A 110 -15.00 -0.32 -13.63
CA ASP A 110 -15.62 0.25 -12.44
C ASP A 110 -14.57 0.58 -11.38
N LYS A 111 -14.44 1.86 -11.09
CA LYS A 111 -13.54 2.35 -10.05
C LYS A 111 -14.17 2.25 -8.67
N VAL A 112 -13.53 1.52 -7.78
CA VAL A 112 -13.86 1.53 -6.35
C VAL A 112 -13.24 2.77 -5.70
N THR A 113 -14.02 3.51 -4.90
CA THR A 113 -13.51 4.63 -4.08
C THR A 113 -14.34 4.69 -2.81
N ARG A 114 -13.73 4.36 -1.65
CA ARG A 114 -14.42 4.37 -0.35
C ARG A 114 -13.44 4.37 0.80
N GLN A 115 -13.85 4.94 1.92
CA GLN A 115 -13.16 4.78 3.20
C GLN A 115 -13.57 3.46 3.84
N VAL A 116 -12.65 2.84 4.56
CA VAL A 116 -12.86 1.54 5.21
C VAL A 116 -12.31 1.53 6.64
N ASN A 117 -13.03 0.86 7.52
CA ASN A 117 -12.51 0.37 8.79
C ASN A 117 -12.23 -1.13 8.64
N PHE A 118 -11.12 -1.60 9.19
CA PHE A 118 -10.71 -2.99 9.04
C PHE A 118 -9.91 -3.46 10.25
N THR A 119 -9.84 -4.77 10.41
CA THR A 119 -8.88 -5.47 11.27
C THR A 119 -7.99 -6.34 10.40
N PHE A 120 -6.82 -6.70 10.89
CA PHE A 120 -5.86 -7.55 10.16
C PHE A 120 -5.33 -8.65 11.04
N ASP A 121 -4.94 -9.79 10.41
CA ASP A 121 -4.43 -10.98 11.09
C ASP A 121 -5.35 -11.41 12.25
N GLU A 122 -4.80 -11.64 13.41
CA GLU A 122 -5.51 -11.99 14.65
C GLU A 122 -5.72 -10.76 15.57
N SER A 123 -5.54 -9.56 15.04
CA SER A 123 -5.69 -8.31 15.80
C SER A 123 -7.14 -7.84 15.81
N ASP A 124 -7.66 -7.55 17.00
CA ASP A 124 -8.97 -6.90 17.17
C ASP A 124 -8.88 -5.36 17.06
N THR A 125 -7.67 -4.82 16.84
CA THR A 125 -7.48 -3.38 16.70
C THR A 125 -8.09 -2.89 15.40
N VAL A 126 -9.08 -2.00 15.50
CA VAL A 126 -9.69 -1.37 14.33
C VAL A 126 -8.74 -0.34 13.73
N CYS A 127 -8.42 -0.56 12.48
CA CYS A 127 -7.60 0.30 11.63
C CYS A 127 -8.47 1.05 10.63
N LYS A 128 -7.94 2.14 10.08
CA LYS A 128 -8.60 2.97 9.07
C LYS A 128 -7.76 3.08 7.82
N GLY A 129 -8.45 3.15 6.69
CA GLY A 129 -7.82 3.34 5.38
C GLY A 129 -8.85 3.66 4.32
N TYR A 130 -8.45 3.55 3.06
CA TYR A 130 -9.37 3.74 1.95
C TYR A 130 -9.00 2.85 0.77
N GLU A 131 -9.98 2.44 0.00
CA GLU A 131 -9.81 1.74 -1.28
C GLU A 131 -9.97 2.75 -2.43
N ILE A 132 -9.03 2.74 -3.37
CA ILE A 132 -9.12 3.47 -4.63
C ILE A 132 -8.42 2.67 -5.72
N HIS A 133 -9.15 1.83 -6.41
CA HIS A 133 -8.58 0.94 -7.41
C HIS A 133 -9.55 0.59 -8.53
N MET A 134 -9.01 0.08 -9.63
CA MET A 134 -9.72 -0.65 -10.67
C MET A 134 -9.21 -2.09 -10.68
N GLY A 135 -10.06 -3.00 -11.17
CA GLY A 135 -9.73 -4.41 -11.17
C GLY A 135 -10.05 -5.14 -9.86
N ARG A 136 -10.05 -6.45 -9.98
CA ARG A 136 -10.39 -7.39 -8.91
C ARG A 136 -9.39 -8.53 -8.88
N SER A 137 -8.81 -8.79 -7.71
CA SER A 137 -7.95 -9.94 -7.44
C SER A 137 -8.74 -11.06 -6.78
N VAL A 138 -8.60 -12.26 -7.28
CA VAL A 138 -9.23 -13.46 -6.72
C VAL A 138 -8.20 -14.58 -6.59
N PRO A 139 -8.34 -15.48 -5.60
CA PRO A 139 -7.49 -16.65 -5.50
C PRO A 139 -7.52 -17.46 -6.79
N ALA A 140 -6.38 -17.93 -7.25
CA ALA A 140 -6.28 -18.82 -8.41
C ALA A 140 -6.89 -20.18 -8.07
N GLY A 141 -7.32 -20.91 -9.12
CA GLY A 141 -7.93 -22.21 -8.94
C GLY A 141 -7.03 -23.18 -8.13
N GLY A 142 -7.61 -23.81 -7.11
CA GLY A 142 -6.91 -24.73 -6.22
C GLY A 142 -6.29 -24.09 -4.97
N PHE A 143 -6.35 -22.76 -4.84
CA PHE A 143 -5.89 -22.04 -3.65
C PHE A 143 -7.07 -21.54 -2.81
N SER A 144 -6.96 -21.69 -1.49
CA SER A 144 -7.94 -21.16 -0.56
C SER A 144 -7.74 -19.65 -0.36
N PRO A 145 -8.81 -18.89 -0.08
CA PRO A 145 -8.67 -17.52 0.38
C PRO A 145 -7.79 -17.42 1.63
N SER A 146 -6.93 -16.42 1.67
CA SER A 146 -6.09 -16.10 2.83
C SER A 146 -6.03 -14.59 2.96
N PRO A 147 -7.14 -13.94 3.34
CA PRO A 147 -7.24 -12.49 3.38
C PRO A 147 -6.26 -11.88 4.37
N LEU A 148 -5.70 -10.73 4.04
CA LEU A 148 -4.87 -9.95 4.95
C LEU A 148 -5.75 -9.17 5.93
N ASN A 149 -6.86 -8.61 5.43
CA ASN A 149 -7.74 -7.72 6.18
C ASN A 149 -9.18 -8.23 6.18
N LYS A 150 -9.89 -7.95 7.27
CA LYS A 150 -11.34 -8.09 7.39
C LYS A 150 -11.97 -6.72 7.60
N LEU A 151 -12.87 -6.34 6.70
CA LEU A 151 -13.54 -5.05 6.72
C LEU A 151 -14.76 -5.10 7.65
N GLU A 152 -15.13 -3.95 8.20
CA GLU A 152 -16.29 -3.81 9.10
C GLU A 152 -17.62 -4.24 8.45
N ASP A 153 -17.73 -4.10 7.12
CA ASP A 153 -18.90 -4.54 6.34
C ASP A 153 -18.93 -6.05 6.03
N GLY A 154 -18.01 -6.82 6.58
CA GLY A 154 -17.89 -8.27 6.42
C GLY A 154 -17.13 -8.72 5.17
N ARG A 155 -16.66 -7.80 4.33
CA ARG A 155 -15.80 -8.14 3.20
C ARG A 155 -14.38 -8.47 3.67
N GLU A 156 -13.66 -9.17 2.82
CA GLU A 156 -12.26 -9.49 2.98
C GLU A 156 -11.44 -8.72 1.94
N ASP A 157 -10.22 -8.31 2.31
CA ASP A 157 -9.30 -7.63 1.42
C ASP A 157 -7.91 -8.24 1.47
N GLY A 158 -7.26 -8.16 0.31
CA GLY A 158 -5.89 -8.55 0.16
C GLY A 158 -5.67 -10.06 0.15
N TYR A 159 -4.40 -10.43 0.20
CA TYR A 159 -3.96 -11.82 0.33
C TYR A 159 -2.67 -11.89 1.12
N ARG A 160 -2.53 -12.92 1.96
CA ARG A 160 -1.33 -13.19 2.74
C ARG A 160 -0.82 -14.62 2.47
N ASN A 161 0.45 -14.73 2.15
CA ASN A 161 1.17 -16.00 2.04
C ASN A 161 2.29 -16.03 3.09
N GLY A 162 1.95 -16.54 4.27
CA GLY A 162 2.83 -16.46 5.44
C GLY A 162 2.97 -15.02 5.98
N ARG A 163 4.02 -14.78 6.76
CA ARG A 163 4.27 -13.47 7.41
C ARG A 163 5.05 -12.49 6.54
N LYS A 164 5.74 -12.99 5.51
CA LYS A 164 6.70 -12.19 4.73
C LYS A 164 6.26 -11.94 3.30
N CYS A 165 5.02 -12.25 2.95
CA CYS A 165 4.49 -11.97 1.63
C CYS A 165 3.00 -11.62 1.73
N MET A 166 2.64 -10.39 1.43
CA MET A 166 1.27 -9.89 1.59
C MET A 166 0.96 -8.74 0.64
N GLY A 167 -0.32 -8.57 0.35
CA GLY A 167 -0.79 -7.46 -0.46
C GLY A 167 -2.22 -7.07 -0.12
N THR A 168 -2.59 -5.82 -0.37
CA THR A 168 -3.88 -5.21 -0.01
C THR A 168 -4.28 -4.15 -1.02
N TYR A 169 -5.57 -3.90 -1.15
CA TYR A 169 -6.09 -2.72 -1.84
C TYR A 169 -6.18 -1.48 -0.95
N ILE A 170 -6.01 -1.65 0.34
CA ILE A 170 -6.21 -0.56 1.30
C ILE A 170 -4.98 0.36 1.31
N HIS A 171 -5.20 1.60 0.89
CA HIS A 171 -4.29 2.72 1.09
C HIS A 171 -4.40 3.26 2.51
N GLY A 172 -3.33 3.89 3.01
CA GLY A 172 -3.25 4.37 4.40
C GLY A 172 -3.17 3.24 5.44
N ILE A 173 -2.97 1.98 5.02
CA ILE A 173 -2.78 0.86 5.93
C ILE A 173 -1.58 1.10 6.85
N LEU A 174 -0.52 1.71 6.34
CA LEU A 174 0.68 2.07 7.09
C LEU A 174 0.49 3.28 8.03
N ASP A 175 -0.62 4.03 7.93
CA ASP A 175 -0.95 5.10 8.90
C ASP A 175 -1.36 4.52 10.27
N ASN A 176 -1.56 3.20 10.35
CA ASN A 176 -1.96 2.51 11.57
C ASN A 176 -0.75 1.89 12.27
N GLN A 177 -0.42 2.40 13.46
CA GLN A 177 0.76 1.97 14.24
C GLN A 177 0.77 0.46 14.48
N SER A 178 -0.39 -0.13 14.79
CA SER A 178 -0.54 -1.58 14.99
C SER A 178 -0.12 -2.40 13.77
N PHE A 179 -0.38 -1.88 12.55
CA PHE A 179 0.04 -2.54 11.33
C PHE A 179 1.55 -2.40 11.07
N ILE A 180 2.13 -1.23 11.37
CA ILE A 180 3.59 -1.03 11.28
C ILE A 180 4.29 -2.01 12.24
N ASP A 181 3.83 -2.10 13.48
CA ASP A 181 4.42 -3.00 14.47
C ASP A 181 4.29 -4.47 14.04
N PHE A 182 3.17 -4.86 13.43
CA PHE A 182 3.01 -6.16 12.80
C PHE A 182 4.01 -6.39 11.67
N LEU A 183 4.20 -5.40 10.78
CA LEU A 183 5.13 -5.48 9.64
C LEU A 183 6.59 -5.59 10.11
N LEU A 184 6.95 -4.85 11.16
CA LEU A 184 8.31 -4.81 11.72
C LEU A 184 8.61 -5.98 12.66
N LYS A 185 7.62 -6.68 13.17
CA LYS A 185 7.78 -7.77 14.17
C LYS A 185 8.83 -8.83 13.79
N PRO A 186 8.97 -9.29 12.52
CA PRO A 186 10.01 -10.24 12.13
C PRO A 186 11.44 -9.71 12.27
N TYR A 187 11.60 -8.43 12.50
CA TYR A 187 12.88 -7.72 12.58
C TYR A 187 13.15 -7.13 13.96
N ALA A 188 12.34 -7.47 14.96
CA ALA A 188 12.41 -6.89 16.32
C ALA A 188 13.82 -6.94 16.94
N ASP A 189 14.58 -8.01 16.68
CA ASP A 189 15.95 -8.14 17.18
C ASP A 189 16.95 -7.16 16.56
N LYS A 190 16.57 -6.52 15.45
CA LYS A 190 17.38 -5.52 14.74
C LYS A 190 16.97 -4.08 15.06
N LEU A 191 15.83 -3.89 15.73
CA LEU A 191 15.25 -2.59 15.98
C LEU A 191 15.64 -2.08 17.36
N GLU A 192 16.00 -0.79 17.47
CA GLU A 192 16.04 -0.09 18.75
C GLU A 192 14.62 0.05 19.30
N GLN A 193 14.46 -0.07 20.63
CA GLN A 193 13.15 0.05 21.30
C GLN A 193 12.71 1.53 21.29
N GLN A 194 12.08 1.95 20.22
CA GLN A 194 11.44 3.25 20.11
C GLN A 194 9.98 3.07 19.66
N THR A 195 9.08 3.86 20.21
CA THR A 195 7.68 3.92 19.77
C THR A 195 7.47 5.24 19.05
N PHE A 196 6.99 5.19 17.81
CA PHE A 196 6.61 6.37 17.05
C PHE A 196 5.09 6.36 16.85
N ASP A 197 4.40 7.41 17.36
CA ASP A 197 2.97 7.59 17.17
C ASP A 197 2.71 8.56 16.02
N TYR A 198 2.48 7.99 14.83
CA TYR A 198 2.21 8.76 13.62
C TYR A 198 0.87 9.52 13.68
N ALA A 199 -0.13 9.01 14.38
CA ALA A 199 -1.42 9.68 14.49
C ALA A 199 -1.28 11.01 15.23
N THR A 200 -0.62 11.00 16.37
CA THR A 200 -0.30 12.21 17.13
C THR A 200 0.56 13.18 16.31
N PHE A 201 1.60 12.69 15.65
CA PHE A 201 2.44 13.51 14.77
C PHE A 201 1.64 14.20 13.67
N LYS A 202 0.73 13.47 13.01
CA LYS A 202 -0.10 13.97 11.91
C LYS A 202 -1.04 15.09 12.38
N GLU A 203 -1.68 14.93 13.52
CA GLU A 203 -2.53 15.96 14.13
C GLU A 203 -1.73 17.23 14.45
N GLU A 204 -0.54 17.09 15.02
CA GLU A 204 0.34 18.24 15.27
C GLU A 204 0.73 18.99 13.98
N GLN A 205 0.94 18.27 12.85
CA GLN A 205 1.23 18.93 11.57
C GLN A 205 0.00 19.64 11.01
N TYR A 206 -1.21 19.09 11.18
CA TYR A 206 -2.44 19.76 10.80
C TYR A 206 -2.69 21.02 11.62
N ASP A 207 -2.41 21.00 12.91
CA ASP A 207 -2.53 22.17 13.77
C ASP A 207 -1.54 23.26 13.34
N LYS A 208 -0.28 22.91 13.07
CA LYS A 208 0.73 23.86 12.55
C LYS A 208 0.30 24.47 11.22
N LEU A 209 -0.24 23.65 10.30
CA LEU A 209 -0.76 24.13 9.02
C LEU A 209 -1.96 25.06 9.22
N ALA A 210 -2.91 24.69 10.09
CA ALA A 210 -4.06 25.50 10.40
C ALA A 210 -3.67 26.86 10.99
N GLU A 211 -2.67 26.89 11.89
CA GLU A 211 -2.12 28.14 12.43
C GLU A 211 -1.45 28.98 11.34
N HIS A 212 -0.67 28.35 10.46
CA HIS A 212 -0.02 29.04 9.36
C HIS A 212 -1.06 29.68 8.43
N VAL A 213 -2.09 28.93 8.06
CA VAL A 213 -3.20 29.43 7.23
C VAL A 213 -3.92 30.60 7.91
N ARG A 214 -4.27 30.47 9.20
CA ARG A 214 -4.92 31.55 9.97
C ARG A 214 -4.11 32.85 10.00
N LYS A 215 -2.77 32.74 10.07
CA LYS A 215 -1.87 33.91 10.07
C LYS A 215 -1.78 34.63 8.71
N HIS A 216 -2.01 33.92 7.61
CA HIS A 216 -1.79 34.43 6.25
C HIS A 216 -3.07 34.69 5.46
N ILE A 217 -4.24 34.30 5.99
CA ILE A 217 -5.55 34.54 5.37
C ILE A 217 -6.33 35.57 6.21
N ASN A 218 -7.09 36.43 5.50
CA ASN A 218 -8.06 37.30 6.16
C ASN A 218 -9.27 36.49 6.62
N MET A 219 -9.16 35.90 7.83
CA MET A 219 -10.19 35.04 8.41
C MET A 219 -11.56 35.71 8.53
N PRO A 220 -11.69 37.00 8.95
CA PRO A 220 -12.97 37.69 8.97
C PRO A 220 -13.62 37.75 7.58
N LEU A 221 -12.85 37.99 6.52
CA LEU A 221 -13.37 38.01 5.16
C LEU A 221 -13.83 36.62 4.71
N LEU A 222 -13.07 35.56 5.05
CA LEU A 222 -13.42 34.19 4.75
C LEU A 222 -14.78 33.82 5.39
N TYR A 223 -14.96 34.06 6.67
CA TYR A 223 -16.24 33.80 7.35
C TYR A 223 -17.39 34.59 6.74
N LYS A 224 -17.17 35.86 6.41
CA LYS A 224 -18.20 36.69 5.75
C LYS A 224 -18.61 36.17 4.36
N ILE A 225 -17.70 35.49 3.64
CA ILE A 225 -17.99 34.85 2.36
C ILE A 225 -18.81 33.57 2.58
N LEU A 226 -18.46 32.76 3.59
CA LEU A 226 -19.16 31.52 3.92
C LEU A 226 -20.60 31.80 4.38
N GLU A 227 -20.82 32.84 5.20
CA GLU A 227 -22.15 33.25 5.68
C GLU A 227 -23.05 33.82 4.58
N ARG A 228 -22.52 34.16 3.41
CA ARG A 228 -23.29 34.70 2.27
C ARG A 228 -23.87 33.66 1.32
N ASN A 229 -23.55 32.40 1.52
CA ASN A 229 -23.96 31.29 0.67
C ASN A 229 -25.05 30.39 1.30
N ASP A 230 -25.74 30.89 2.35
CA ASP A 230 -26.97 30.31 2.90
C ASP A 230 -28.23 31.03 2.44
#